data_448cdf16bdf0138cffe503dd1d0a51f7
#
_entry.id   448cdf16bdf0138cffe503dd1d0a51f7
#
_cell.length_a   1.000
_cell.length_b   1.000
_cell.length_c   1.000
_cell.angle_alpha   90.00
_cell.angle_beta   90.00
_cell.angle_gamma   90.00
#
_symmetry.space_group_name_H-M   'P 1'
#
loop_
_entity.id
_entity.type
_entity.pdbx_description
1 polymer ?
#
loop_
_entity_poly.entity_id
_entity_poly.type
_entity_poly.pdbx_seq_one_letter_code
_entity_poly.pdbx_strand_id
1 'polypeptide(L)'
;MERNRRDPGGGVLGTVAELFDLPADIVAGLPRLEMVGSSQMYLEHHTGLLAYTENQIDANTTAGVLRVKGERLNLMAMTAGELRIGGKITSLEWVPC
;
A
#
# COMPACT_ATOMS: atom_id res chain seq x y z
N MET A 1 25.47 -9.29 7.61
CA MET A 1 24.88 -9.57 7.64
C MET A 1 24.64 -10.15 7.51
N GLU A 2 24.51 -10.05 7.68
CA GLU A 2 23.87 -10.59 7.57
C GLU A 2 23.24 -10.64 7.63
N ARG A 3 23.10 -10.35 8.01
CA ARG A 3 22.24 -10.44 8.14
C ARG A 3 21.71 -10.88 7.61
N ASN A 4 21.75 -10.90 7.47
CA ASN A 4 21.01 -11.32 7.05
C ASN A 4 20.62 -11.61 6.64
N ARG A 5 20.47 -11.52 6.69
CA ARG A 5 19.90 -11.87 6.48
C ARG A 5 19.22 -12.04 6.29
N ARG A 6 18.87 -11.91 6.40
CA ARG A 6 18.08 -11.99 6.43
C ARG A 6 17.20 -12.32 6.00
N ASP A 7 16.69 -12.42 6.40
CA ASP A 7 15.62 -12.84 6.02
C ASP A 7 14.62 -12.17 5.71
N PRO A 8 14.33 -12.26 5.10
CA PRO A 8 13.53 -11.43 4.47
C PRO A 8 12.19 -11.44 4.76
N GLY A 9 11.50 -11.46 4.04
CA GLY A 9 10.25 -11.63 3.95
C GLY A 9 9.42 -11.12 4.99
N GLY A 10 8.81 -12.00 5.64
CA GLY A 10 7.89 -11.65 6.67
C GLY A 10 8.47 -10.73 7.64
N GLY A 11 9.75 -10.65 7.57
CA GLY A 11 10.43 -9.73 8.43
C GLY A 11 10.41 -8.29 7.98
N VAL A 12 9.80 -7.98 6.83
CA VAL A 12 9.85 -6.60 6.34
C VAL A 12 9.29 -5.63 7.36
N LEU A 13 8.11 -5.87 7.86
CA LEU A 13 7.51 -4.96 8.83
C LEU A 13 8.27 -4.99 10.14
N GLY A 14 8.63 -6.18 10.61
CA GLY A 14 9.42 -6.30 11.83
C GLY A 14 10.78 -5.66 11.67
N THR A 15 11.40 -5.83 10.49
CA THR A 15 12.70 -5.23 10.23
C THR A 15 12.65 -3.72 10.28
N VAL A 16 11.60 -3.13 9.71
CA VAL A 16 11.45 -1.68 9.76
C VAL A 16 11.32 -1.21 11.20
N ALA A 17 10.51 -1.89 12.00
CA ALA A 17 10.33 -1.50 13.39
C ALA A 17 11.65 -1.60 14.16
N GLU A 18 12.43 -2.64 13.91
CA GLU A 18 13.71 -2.83 14.56
C GLU A 18 14.73 -1.76 14.17
N LEU A 19 14.81 -1.48 12.86
CA LEU A 19 15.79 -0.52 12.35
C LEU A 19 15.52 0.89 12.83
N PHE A 20 14.28 1.27 12.97
CA PHE A 20 13.92 2.62 13.33
C PHE A 20 13.39 2.73 14.75
N ASP A 21 13.45 1.63 15.50
CA ASP A 21 13.02 1.61 16.90
C ASP A 21 11.59 2.11 17.06
N LEU A 22 10.71 1.73 16.12
CA LEU A 22 9.32 2.12 16.15
C LEU A 22 8.48 1.06 16.88
N PRO A 23 7.49 1.47 17.67
CA PRO A 23 6.57 0.51 18.25
C PRO A 23 5.86 -0.30 17.17
N ALA A 24 5.69 -1.58 17.41
CA ALA A 24 5.11 -2.47 16.42
C ALA A 24 3.69 -2.07 16.05
N ASP A 25 2.92 -1.56 17.01
CA ASP A 25 1.54 -1.15 16.73
C ASP A 25 1.48 0.05 15.80
N ILE A 26 2.46 0.97 15.87
CA ILE A 26 2.53 2.09 14.94
C ILE A 26 2.85 1.58 13.54
N VAL A 27 3.85 0.68 13.44
CA VAL A 27 4.22 0.12 12.14
C VAL A 27 3.08 -0.69 11.56
N ALA A 28 2.39 -1.48 12.41
CA ALA A 28 1.28 -2.31 11.94
C ALA A 28 0.07 -1.49 11.50
N GLY A 29 -0.07 -0.26 11.99
CA GLY A 29 -1.17 0.62 11.58
C GLY A 29 -0.89 1.38 10.31
N LEU A 30 0.31 1.31 9.78
CA LEU A 30 0.65 2.00 8.55
C LEU A 30 0.13 1.24 7.34
N PRO A 31 -0.17 1.95 6.26
CA PRO A 31 -0.59 1.26 5.04
C PRO A 31 0.56 0.43 4.47
N ARG A 32 0.21 -0.74 3.98
CA ARG A 32 1.17 -1.62 3.34
C ARG A 32 0.77 -1.79 1.89
N LEU A 33 1.70 -1.51 1.00
CA LEU A 33 1.46 -1.51 -0.43
C LEU A 33 2.27 -2.60 -1.10
N GLU A 34 1.63 -3.35 -1.97
CA GLU A 34 2.29 -4.43 -2.69
C GLU A 34 1.90 -4.34 -4.16
N MET A 35 2.88 -4.46 -5.04
CA MET A 35 2.65 -4.41 -6.47
C MET A 35 2.96 -5.76 -7.11
N VAL A 36 2.15 -6.12 -8.10
CA VAL A 36 2.43 -7.30 -8.93
C VAL A 36 2.60 -6.76 -10.35
N GLY A 37 3.84 -6.58 -10.76
CA GLY A 37 4.14 -5.91 -12.02
C GLY A 37 3.53 -4.52 -12.01
N SER A 38 2.95 -4.12 -13.13
CA SER A 38 2.23 -2.86 -13.24
C SER A 38 0.74 -3.09 -13.43
N SER A 39 0.27 -4.32 -13.23
CA SER A 39 -1.12 -4.68 -13.53
C SER A 39 -2.00 -4.89 -12.31
N GLN A 40 -1.41 -5.01 -11.13
CA GLN A 40 -2.18 -5.17 -9.90
C GLN A 40 -1.47 -4.52 -8.74
N MET A 41 -2.25 -3.99 -7.80
CA MET A 41 -1.70 -3.53 -6.55
C MET A 41 -2.62 -3.93 -5.41
N TYR A 42 -2.03 -4.11 -4.25
CA TYR A 42 -2.73 -4.51 -3.05
C TYR A 42 -2.36 -3.52 -1.95
N LEU A 43 -3.36 -2.99 -1.27
CA LEU A 43 -3.16 -2.01 -0.21
C LEU A 43 -3.84 -2.50 1.05
N GLU A 44 -3.10 -2.56 2.15
CA GLU A 44 -3.65 -2.87 3.47
C GLU A 44 -3.72 -1.60 4.30
N HIS A 45 -4.70 -1.57 5.18
CA HIS A 45 -4.88 -0.48 6.15
C HIS A 45 -5.28 0.84 5.49
N HIS A 46 -6.13 0.75 4.45
CA HIS A 46 -6.79 1.96 3.98
C HIS A 46 -7.97 2.27 4.90
N THR A 47 -8.42 3.51 4.88
CA THR A 47 -9.55 3.94 5.68
C THR A 47 -10.74 4.39 4.82
N GLY A 48 -10.66 4.17 3.51
CA GLY A 48 -11.74 4.45 2.60
C GLY A 48 -11.27 4.94 1.26
N LEU A 49 -12.18 4.92 0.29
CA LEU A 49 -11.91 5.46 -1.03
C LEU A 49 -12.41 6.90 -1.08
N LEU A 50 -11.61 7.79 -1.64
CA LEU A 50 -11.99 9.18 -1.83
C LEU A 50 -12.44 9.46 -3.26
N ALA A 51 -11.89 8.72 -4.21
CA ALA A 51 -12.23 8.89 -5.63
C ALA A 51 -11.97 7.59 -6.36
N TYR A 52 -12.78 7.34 -7.37
CA TYR A 52 -12.62 6.13 -8.17
C TYR A 52 -13.07 6.42 -9.60
N THR A 53 -12.12 6.38 -10.51
CA THR A 53 -12.40 6.44 -11.95
C THR A 53 -11.49 5.42 -12.63
N GLU A 54 -11.68 5.24 -13.93
CA GLU A 54 -10.82 4.33 -14.70
C GLU A 54 -9.37 4.79 -14.75
N ASN A 55 -9.14 6.07 -14.49
CA ASN A 55 -7.81 6.65 -14.66
C ASN A 55 -7.18 7.05 -13.33
N GLN A 56 -7.95 7.10 -12.26
CA GLN A 56 -7.42 7.53 -10.98
C GLN A 56 -8.26 6.96 -9.84
N ILE A 57 -7.57 6.41 -8.86
CA ILE A 57 -8.20 5.92 -7.64
C ILE A 57 -7.43 6.52 -6.48
N ASP A 58 -8.13 7.18 -5.58
CA ASP A 58 -7.55 7.79 -4.38
C ASP A 58 -8.04 7.03 -3.16
N ALA A 59 -7.12 6.50 -2.39
CA ALA A 59 -7.43 5.76 -1.17
C ALA A 59 -6.87 6.50 0.03
N ASN A 60 -7.72 6.73 1.02
CA ASN A 60 -7.27 7.40 2.23
C ASN A 60 -6.56 6.41 3.15
N THR A 61 -5.51 6.86 3.81
CA THR A 61 -4.77 6.06 4.79
C THR A 61 -4.30 6.96 5.92
N THR A 62 -3.75 6.35 6.95
CA THR A 62 -3.18 7.13 8.06
C THR A 62 -1.92 7.87 7.65
N ALA A 63 -1.31 7.49 6.53
CA ALA A 63 -0.08 8.13 6.04
C ALA A 63 -0.37 9.16 4.96
N GLY A 64 -1.63 9.42 4.65
CA GLY A 64 -2.02 10.34 3.60
C GLY A 64 -2.85 9.63 2.56
N VAL A 65 -3.06 10.27 1.44
CA VAL A 65 -3.86 9.72 0.36
C VAL A 65 -2.93 9.04 -0.64
N LEU A 66 -3.21 7.78 -0.94
CA LEU A 66 -2.48 7.10 -2.02
C LEU A 66 -3.25 7.32 -3.31
N ARG A 67 -2.61 7.97 -4.26
CA ARG A 67 -3.19 8.23 -5.56
C ARG A 67 -2.62 7.28 -6.59
N VAL A 68 -3.48 6.48 -7.17
CA VAL A 68 -3.12 5.49 -8.19
C VAL A 68 -3.62 6.03 -9.52
N LYS A 69 -2.73 6.16 -10.48
CA LYS A 69 -3.11 6.63 -11.82
C LYS A 69 -2.81 5.56 -12.85
N GLY A 70 -3.61 5.52 -13.89
CA GLY A 70 -3.40 4.53 -14.93
C GLY A 70 -4.54 4.52 -15.94
N GLU A 71 -4.73 3.37 -16.55
CA GLU A 71 -5.75 3.16 -17.57
C GLU A 71 -6.57 1.93 -17.22
N ARG A 72 -7.86 2.02 -17.41
CA ARG A 72 -8.79 0.92 -17.15
C ARG A 72 -8.62 0.36 -15.74
N LEU A 73 -8.41 1.26 -14.79
CA LEU A 73 -8.29 0.84 -13.40
C LEU A 73 -9.62 0.32 -12.90
N ASN A 74 -9.57 -0.71 -12.08
CA ASN A 74 -10.78 -1.27 -11.52
C ASN A 74 -10.50 -1.83 -10.13
N LEU A 75 -11.55 -1.90 -9.32
CA LEU A 75 -11.47 -2.50 -8.00
C LEU A 75 -11.72 -3.99 -8.14
N MET A 76 -10.71 -4.78 -7.84
CA MET A 76 -10.85 -6.24 -7.89
C MET A 76 -11.43 -6.77 -6.59
N ALA A 77 -11.11 -6.11 -5.48
CA ALA A 77 -11.64 -6.50 -4.18
C ALA A 77 -11.47 -5.33 -3.22
N MET A 78 -12.37 -5.25 -2.26
CA MET A 78 -12.30 -4.22 -1.24
C MET A 78 -12.99 -4.71 0.03
N THR A 79 -12.29 -4.57 1.14
CA THR A 79 -12.85 -4.81 2.46
C THR A 79 -12.63 -3.57 3.31
N ALA A 80 -12.99 -3.63 4.58
CA ALA A 80 -12.82 -2.50 5.47
C ALA A 80 -11.37 -2.03 5.58
N GLY A 81 -10.43 -2.93 5.42
CA GLY A 81 -9.01 -2.56 5.54
C GLY A 81 -8.16 -2.90 4.33
N GLU A 82 -8.71 -3.60 3.35
CA GLU A 82 -7.92 -4.10 2.23
C GLU A 82 -8.52 -3.67 0.91
N LEU A 83 -7.65 -3.43 -0.05
CA LEU A 83 -8.05 -2.93 -1.34
C LEU A 83 -7.16 -3.55 -2.41
N ARG A 84 -7.77 -4.10 -3.46
CA ARG A 84 -7.01 -4.64 -4.59
C ARG A 84 -7.46 -3.94 -5.86
N ILE A 85 -6.51 -3.40 -6.59
CA ILE A 85 -6.75 -2.65 -7.81
C ILE A 85 -6.07 -3.36 -8.97
N GLY A 86 -6.79 -3.48 -10.09
CA GLY A 86 -6.23 -4.02 -11.32
C GLY A 86 -6.31 -2.99 -12.42
N GLY A 87 -5.66 -3.29 -13.55
CA GLY A 87 -5.61 -2.43 -14.70
C GLY A 87 -4.18 -2.11 -15.07
N LYS A 88 -3.99 -1.06 -15.85
CA LYS A 88 -2.64 -0.63 -16.19
C LYS A 88 -2.26 0.52 -15.27
N ILE A 89 -1.40 0.24 -14.32
CA ILE A 89 -0.99 1.23 -13.33
C ILE A 89 0.24 1.95 -13.84
N THR A 90 0.15 3.26 -14.00
CA THR A 90 1.25 4.06 -14.54
C THR A 90 1.96 4.87 -13.47
N SER A 91 1.30 5.22 -12.38
CA SER A 91 1.98 5.93 -11.31
C SER A 91 1.28 5.74 -9.98
N LEU A 92 2.05 5.87 -8.92
CA LEU A 92 1.58 5.88 -7.55
C LEU A 92 2.15 7.11 -6.89
N GLU A 93 1.34 7.77 -6.09
CA GLU A 93 1.76 9.03 -5.50
C GLU A 93 1.13 9.17 -4.12
N TRP A 94 1.91 9.59 -3.13
CA TRP A 94 1.39 9.92 -1.82
C TRP A 94 1.06 11.39 -1.78
N VAL A 95 -0.20 11.68 -1.49
CA VAL A 95 -0.66 13.06 -1.40
C VAL A 95 -0.94 13.34 0.08
N PRO A 96 -0.30 14.34 0.66
CA PRO A 96 -0.53 14.65 2.07
C PRO A 96 -1.99 15.05 2.31
N CYS A 97 -2.49 14.70 3.47
CA CYS A 97 -3.84 15.09 3.86
C CYS A 97 -3.90 16.56 4.19
#